data_c89143376c34c6dc3286ef5f8685d053
#
_entry.id   c89143376c34c6dc3286ef5f8685d053
#
_cell.length_a   1.000
_cell.length_b   1.000
_cell.length_c   1.000
_cell.angle_alpha   90.00
_cell.angle_beta   90.00
_cell.angle_gamma   90.00
#
_symmetry.space_group_name_H-M   'P 1'
#
loop_
_entity.id
_entity.type
_entity.pdbx_description
1 polymer ?
#
loop_
_entity_poly.entity_id
_entity_poly.type
_entity_poly.pdbx_seq_one_letter_code
_entity_poly.pdbx_strand_id
1 'polypeptide(L)'
;MKTKKQEELISAFLSELDDDIRTLYRDIIMYLSELGYNPKKEKSSISFKHDLHNKQITKMGIRTTKKNGSSPFFSLRFSACRGYSQRFVDVVRSYMLKYPTRTARCTNDGGCFFCAGDAATHVYTSGENKLYCGAYAIEIPDVTSSDVAEIKALIKEEHEYLLKHEV
;
A
#
# COMPACT_ATOMS: atom_id res chain seq x y z
N MET A 1 10.29 13.69 -1.81
CA MET A 1 11.10 13.32 -3.00
C MET A 1 12.45 14.01 -2.91
N LYS A 2 13.53 13.32 -3.22
CA LYS A 2 14.91 13.80 -3.01
C LYS A 2 15.67 14.12 -4.31
N THR A 3 15.18 13.68 -5.45
CA THR A 3 15.90 13.84 -6.73
C THR A 3 14.98 14.34 -7.83
N LYS A 4 15.56 15.09 -8.77
CA LYS A 4 14.86 15.56 -9.97
C LYS A 4 14.23 14.40 -10.76
N LYS A 5 14.92 13.26 -10.86
CA LYS A 5 14.39 12.06 -11.50
C LYS A 5 13.12 11.51 -10.84
N GLN A 6 13.02 11.59 -9.51
CA GLN A 6 11.81 11.20 -8.78
C GLN A 6 10.66 12.15 -9.04
N GLU A 7 10.94 13.45 -9.09
CA GLU A 7 9.95 14.48 -9.43
C GLU A 7 9.42 14.32 -10.86
N GLU A 8 10.30 14.09 -11.83
CA GLU A 8 9.94 13.81 -13.21
C GLU A 8 9.07 12.55 -13.35
N LEU A 9 9.40 11.47 -12.59
CA LEU A 9 8.63 10.23 -12.56
C LEU A 9 7.19 10.48 -12.06
N ILE A 10 7.04 11.23 -10.98
CA ILE A 10 5.72 11.56 -10.41
C ILE A 10 4.96 12.50 -11.33
N SER A 11 5.62 13.52 -11.88
CA SER A 11 5.00 14.45 -12.82
C SER A 11 4.48 13.73 -14.06
N ALA A 12 5.25 12.82 -14.64
CA ALA A 12 4.82 12.01 -15.77
C ALA A 12 3.60 11.14 -15.43
N PHE A 13 3.61 10.45 -14.28
CA PHE A 13 2.47 9.65 -13.83
C PHE A 13 1.21 10.49 -13.64
N LEU A 14 1.31 11.61 -12.93
CA LEU A 14 0.17 12.48 -12.65
C LEU A 14 -0.39 13.10 -13.92
N SER A 15 0.42 13.38 -14.94
CA SER A 15 -0.03 13.94 -16.21
C SER A 15 -0.96 13.01 -17.02
N GLU A 16 -0.90 11.70 -16.76
CA GLU A 16 -1.76 10.70 -17.40
C GLU A 16 -3.14 10.56 -16.73
N LEU A 17 -3.36 11.22 -15.59
CA LEU A 17 -4.59 11.12 -14.81
C LEU A 17 -5.54 12.28 -15.11
N ASP A 18 -6.85 12.03 -15.03
CA ASP A 18 -7.88 13.05 -15.03
C ASP A 18 -7.73 13.99 -13.81
N ASP A 19 -8.20 15.21 -13.90
CA ASP A 19 -7.92 16.28 -12.91
C ASP A 19 -8.31 15.93 -11.49
N ASP A 20 -9.50 15.35 -11.29
CA ASP A 20 -9.98 14.96 -9.95
C ASP A 20 -9.13 13.84 -9.35
N ILE A 21 -8.82 12.83 -10.14
CA ILE A 21 -7.98 11.70 -9.75
C ILE A 21 -6.54 12.16 -9.54
N ARG A 22 -6.03 13.04 -10.39
CA ARG A 22 -4.70 13.64 -10.26
C ARG A 22 -4.53 14.38 -8.94
N THR A 23 -5.52 15.16 -8.54
CA THR A 23 -5.49 15.91 -7.26
C THR A 23 -5.44 14.95 -6.08
N LEU A 24 -6.25 13.91 -6.08
CA LEU A 24 -6.29 12.87 -5.07
C LEU A 24 -4.94 12.13 -4.94
N TYR A 25 -4.40 11.65 -6.06
CA TYR A 25 -3.11 10.94 -6.05
C TYR A 25 -1.94 11.83 -5.65
N ARG A 26 -1.95 13.10 -6.09
CA ARG A 26 -0.95 14.09 -5.67
C ARG A 26 -0.95 14.28 -4.16
N ASP A 27 -2.12 14.39 -3.54
CA ASP A 27 -2.25 14.57 -2.09
C ASP A 27 -1.67 13.38 -1.31
N ILE A 28 -1.97 12.15 -1.74
CA ILE A 28 -1.39 10.94 -1.14
C ILE A 28 0.13 10.88 -1.34
N ILE A 29 0.61 11.19 -2.54
CA ILE A 29 2.05 11.17 -2.87
C ILE A 29 2.82 12.19 -2.04
N MET A 30 2.29 13.40 -1.86
CA MET A 30 2.90 14.44 -1.02
C MET A 30 3.01 13.95 0.42
N TYR A 31 1.95 13.37 0.96
CA TYR A 31 1.96 12.81 2.31
C TYR A 31 2.99 11.69 2.48
N LEU A 32 3.09 10.77 1.52
CA LEU A 32 4.13 9.73 1.51
C LEU A 32 5.53 10.34 1.52
N SER A 33 5.74 11.39 0.74
CA SER A 33 7.03 12.10 0.67
C SER A 33 7.39 12.77 1.99
N GLU A 34 6.43 13.37 2.68
CA GLU A 34 6.61 13.97 4.02
C GLU A 34 7.05 12.93 5.06
N LEU A 35 6.55 11.70 4.95
CA LEU A 35 6.94 10.60 5.81
C LEU A 35 8.25 9.91 5.41
N GLY A 36 8.93 10.37 4.36
CA GLY A 36 10.22 9.81 3.93
C GLY A 36 10.14 8.66 2.93
N TYR A 37 8.98 8.42 2.32
CA TYR A 37 8.84 7.44 1.25
C TYR A 37 9.18 8.05 -0.10
N ASN A 38 10.05 7.37 -0.84
CA ASN A 38 10.50 7.82 -2.15
C ASN A 38 9.97 6.91 -3.27
N PRO A 39 9.57 7.52 -4.40
CA PRO A 39 9.10 6.77 -5.56
C PRO A 39 10.25 6.06 -6.28
N LYS A 40 10.01 4.81 -6.65
CA LYS A 40 10.89 3.99 -7.46
C LYS A 40 10.10 3.41 -8.63
N LYS A 41 10.60 3.63 -9.85
CA LYS A 41 10.03 3.05 -11.07
C LYS A 41 10.19 1.53 -11.05
N GLU A 42 9.09 0.84 -11.28
CA GLU A 42 9.04 -0.59 -11.61
C GLU A 42 8.53 -0.77 -13.04
N LYS A 43 8.37 -2.00 -13.53
CA LYS A 43 7.96 -2.27 -14.93
C LYS A 43 6.69 -1.51 -15.34
N SER A 44 5.61 -1.66 -14.58
CA SER A 44 4.30 -1.08 -14.89
C SER A 44 3.72 -0.25 -13.73
N SER A 45 4.55 0.12 -12.78
CA SER A 45 4.09 0.79 -11.56
C SER A 45 5.19 1.63 -10.92
N ILE A 46 4.80 2.39 -9.91
CA ILE A 46 5.69 3.13 -9.02
C ILE A 46 5.48 2.57 -7.62
N SER A 47 6.56 2.08 -7.01
CA SER A 47 6.57 1.68 -5.61
C SER A 47 7.12 2.81 -4.74
N PHE A 48 6.61 2.93 -3.52
CA PHE A 48 7.09 3.90 -2.53
C PHE A 48 7.77 3.16 -1.39
N LYS A 49 9.07 3.39 -1.24
CA LYS A 49 9.92 2.78 -0.22
C LYS A 49 10.51 3.83 0.70
N HIS A 50 10.58 3.49 1.97
CA HIS A 50 11.16 4.37 2.98
C HIS A 50 12.69 4.33 2.94
N ASP A 51 13.32 5.48 3.21
CA ASP A 51 14.77 5.62 3.17
C ASP A 51 15.51 4.80 4.22
N LEU A 52 14.95 4.71 5.42
CA LEU A 52 15.61 4.02 6.54
C LEU A 52 15.39 2.50 6.44
N HIS A 53 14.15 2.04 6.53
CA HIS A 53 13.87 0.60 6.59
C HIS A 53 13.71 -0.09 5.22
N ASN A 54 13.77 0.66 4.11
CA ASN A 54 13.65 0.14 2.73
C ASN A 54 12.39 -0.73 2.46
N LYS A 55 11.39 -0.67 3.34
CA LYS A 55 10.12 -1.39 3.14
C LYS A 55 9.21 -0.59 2.22
N GLN A 56 8.51 -1.31 1.35
CA GLN A 56 7.47 -0.74 0.50
C GLN A 56 6.17 -0.62 1.29
N ILE A 57 5.54 0.55 1.25
CA ILE A 57 4.22 0.76 1.86
C ILE A 57 3.12 0.87 0.81
N THR A 58 3.41 1.44 -0.34
CA THR A 58 2.42 1.62 -1.39
C THR A 58 2.97 1.35 -2.78
N LYS A 59 2.07 1.06 -3.69
CA LYS A 59 2.32 0.87 -5.11
C LYS A 59 1.16 1.46 -5.90
N MET A 60 1.48 2.20 -6.95
CA MET A 60 0.47 2.79 -7.83
C MET A 60 0.93 2.79 -9.28
N GLY A 61 0.01 2.93 -10.18
CA GLY A 61 0.31 2.97 -11.62
C GLY A 61 -0.95 3.06 -12.45
N ILE A 62 -0.79 2.90 -13.75
CA ILE A 62 -1.88 2.84 -14.71
C ILE A 62 -1.91 1.43 -15.30
N ARG A 63 -3.08 0.82 -15.27
CA ARG A 63 -3.33 -0.49 -15.86
C ARG A 63 -4.16 -0.31 -17.12
N THR A 64 -3.66 -0.83 -18.23
CA THR A 64 -4.39 -0.86 -19.50
C THR A 64 -4.96 -2.24 -19.73
N THR A 65 -6.27 -2.33 -19.92
CA THR A 65 -6.97 -3.56 -20.25
C THR A 65 -7.72 -3.39 -21.57
N LYS A 66 -7.83 -4.48 -22.34
CA LYS A 66 -8.59 -4.47 -23.61
C LYS A 66 -10.06 -4.12 -23.44
N LYS A 67 -10.64 -4.41 -22.26
CA LYS A 67 -12.07 -4.22 -21.96
C LYS A 67 -12.40 -2.81 -21.44
N ASN A 68 -11.53 -2.25 -20.59
CA ASN A 68 -11.86 -1.06 -19.79
C ASN A 68 -10.92 0.13 -20.09
N GLY A 69 -10.03 0.02 -21.11
CA GLY A 69 -9.05 1.05 -21.38
C GLY A 69 -8.01 1.18 -20.26
N SER A 70 -7.50 2.39 -20.09
CA SER A 70 -6.50 2.70 -19.05
C SER A 70 -7.15 3.23 -17.80
N SER A 71 -6.81 2.68 -16.65
CA SER A 71 -7.28 3.12 -15.33
C SER A 71 -6.16 3.10 -14.30
N PRO A 72 -6.14 4.07 -13.37
CA PRO A 72 -5.18 4.04 -12.29
C PRO A 72 -5.50 2.91 -11.31
N PHE A 73 -4.46 2.41 -10.64
CA PHE A 73 -4.61 1.52 -9.50
C PHE A 73 -3.76 2.00 -8.34
N PHE A 74 -4.21 1.69 -7.14
CA PHE A 74 -3.56 2.04 -5.89
C PHE A 74 -3.55 0.83 -4.96
N SER A 75 -2.39 0.47 -4.43
CA SER A 75 -2.23 -0.60 -3.45
C SER A 75 -1.54 -0.06 -2.21
N LEU A 76 -2.01 -0.45 -1.03
CA LEU A 76 -1.51 -0.01 0.26
C LEU A 76 -1.24 -1.21 1.15
N ARG A 77 -0.10 -1.18 1.82
CA ARG A 77 0.19 -2.03 2.97
C ARG A 77 -0.35 -1.36 4.23
N PHE A 78 -1.24 -2.06 4.95
CA PHE A 78 -1.83 -1.60 6.21
C PHE A 78 -2.11 -2.77 7.17
N SER A 79 -1.26 -3.78 7.11
CA SER A 79 -1.41 -5.02 7.90
C SER A 79 -1.27 -4.83 9.40
N ALA A 80 -0.54 -3.80 9.83
CA ALA A 80 -0.40 -3.45 11.25
C ALA A 80 -1.54 -2.56 11.76
N CYS A 81 -2.38 -2.03 10.86
CA CYS A 81 -3.50 -1.17 11.23
C CYS A 81 -4.67 -1.96 11.81
N ARG A 82 -5.39 -1.31 12.71
CA ARG A 82 -6.59 -1.85 13.36
C ARG A 82 -7.69 -0.80 13.37
N GLY A 83 -8.94 -1.25 13.44
CA GLY A 83 -10.08 -0.35 13.58
C GLY A 83 -10.43 0.49 12.35
N TYR A 84 -10.00 0.08 11.16
CA TYR A 84 -10.37 0.75 9.91
C TYR A 84 -11.85 0.50 9.55
N SER A 85 -12.38 1.35 8.66
CA SER A 85 -13.80 1.34 8.26
C SER A 85 -14.22 0.03 7.58
N GLN A 86 -15.53 -0.17 7.49
CA GLN A 86 -16.12 -1.32 6.79
C GLN A 86 -15.65 -1.41 5.32
N ARG A 87 -15.44 -0.27 4.66
CA ARG A 87 -14.88 -0.23 3.30
C ARG A 87 -13.54 -0.97 3.22
N PHE A 88 -12.63 -0.70 4.15
CA PHE A 88 -11.31 -1.36 4.16
C PHE A 88 -11.37 -2.79 4.66
N VAL A 89 -12.31 -3.12 5.54
CA VAL A 89 -12.63 -4.53 5.89
C VAL A 89 -13.04 -5.31 4.65
N ASP A 90 -13.90 -4.75 3.82
CA ASP A 90 -14.37 -5.38 2.59
C ASP A 90 -13.25 -5.50 1.54
N VAL A 91 -12.36 -4.51 1.46
CA VAL A 91 -11.15 -4.57 0.62
C VAL A 91 -10.25 -5.74 1.04
N VAL A 92 -9.98 -5.90 2.33
CA VAL A 92 -9.19 -7.02 2.87
C VAL A 92 -9.87 -8.36 2.55
N ARG A 93 -11.16 -8.47 2.81
CA ARG A 93 -11.94 -9.69 2.53
C ARG A 93 -11.90 -10.07 1.05
N SER A 94 -12.10 -9.12 0.16
CA SER A 94 -12.04 -9.34 -1.29
C SER A 94 -10.66 -9.79 -1.75
N TYR A 95 -9.60 -9.23 -1.19
CA TYR A 95 -8.23 -9.63 -1.46
C TYR A 95 -7.95 -11.09 -1.03
N MET A 96 -8.42 -11.46 0.14
CA MET A 96 -8.26 -12.83 0.67
C MET A 96 -8.97 -13.86 -0.19
N LEU A 97 -10.17 -13.54 -0.68
CA LEU A 97 -10.91 -14.40 -1.61
C LEU A 97 -10.19 -14.55 -2.96
N LYS A 98 -9.60 -13.47 -3.45
CA LYS A 98 -8.86 -13.46 -4.72
C LYS A 98 -7.53 -14.23 -4.63
N TYR A 99 -6.88 -14.21 -3.46
CA TYR A 99 -5.56 -14.81 -3.25
C TYR A 99 -5.54 -15.76 -2.05
N PRO A 100 -6.28 -16.87 -2.09
CA PRO A 100 -6.47 -17.76 -0.94
C PRO A 100 -5.16 -18.44 -0.48
N THR A 101 -4.12 -18.48 -1.33
CA THR A 101 -2.83 -19.11 -1.04
C THR A 101 -1.81 -18.16 -0.37
N ARG A 102 -2.11 -16.87 -0.25
CA ARG A 102 -1.21 -15.89 0.39
C ARG A 102 -1.33 -15.87 1.91
N THR A 103 -1.44 -17.04 2.51
CA THR A 103 -1.46 -17.20 3.97
C THR A 103 -0.13 -16.76 4.58
N ALA A 104 -0.17 -16.24 5.81
CA ALA A 104 1.03 -15.87 6.54
C ALA A 104 1.85 -17.11 6.91
N ARG A 105 3.15 -17.02 6.63
CA ARG A 105 4.13 -18.04 7.03
C ARG A 105 4.82 -17.69 8.36
N CYS A 106 4.47 -16.54 8.95
CA CYS A 106 4.92 -16.13 10.27
C CYS A 106 4.17 -16.92 11.31
N THR A 107 4.58 -18.14 11.55
CA THR A 107 4.05 -18.98 12.62
C THR A 107 4.91 -18.82 13.87
N ASN A 108 4.40 -19.25 15.02
CA ASN A 108 5.15 -19.28 16.26
C ASN A 108 6.46 -20.09 16.19
N ASP A 109 6.63 -20.85 15.12
CA ASP A 109 7.81 -21.70 14.86
C ASP A 109 8.92 -20.98 14.07
N GLY A 110 8.82 -19.65 13.88
CA GLY A 110 9.87 -18.86 13.25
C GLY A 110 10.02 -19.03 11.74
N GLY A 111 8.97 -19.41 11.04
CA GLY A 111 9.02 -19.83 9.63
C GLY A 111 9.20 -18.73 8.58
N CYS A 112 9.35 -17.44 8.94
CA CYS A 112 9.52 -16.36 7.98
C CYS A 112 10.50 -15.30 8.47
N PHE A 113 11.53 -15.02 7.66
CA PHE A 113 12.57 -14.04 7.97
C PHE A 113 12.49 -12.77 7.09
N PHE A 114 11.45 -12.61 6.29
CA PHE A 114 11.38 -11.56 5.26
C PHE A 114 10.81 -10.22 5.73
N CYS A 115 10.16 -10.16 6.88
CA CYS A 115 9.59 -8.93 7.41
C CYS A 115 9.83 -8.80 8.90
N ALA A 116 9.91 -7.55 9.37
CA ALA A 116 9.97 -7.24 10.78
C ALA A 116 8.59 -7.36 11.42
N GLY A 117 8.53 -7.78 12.66
CA GLY A 117 7.36 -7.72 13.50
C GLY A 117 6.73 -9.08 13.82
N ASP A 118 5.80 -9.03 14.75
CA ASP A 118 5.03 -10.16 15.24
C ASP A 118 3.85 -10.45 14.30
N ALA A 119 3.62 -11.73 14.01
CA ALA A 119 2.47 -12.19 13.22
C ALA A 119 1.12 -11.68 13.75
N ALA A 120 0.97 -11.52 15.06
CA ALA A 120 -0.24 -11.00 15.68
C ALA A 120 -0.51 -9.52 15.35
N THR A 121 0.51 -8.76 14.98
CA THR A 121 0.45 -7.31 14.80
C THR A 121 0.62 -6.82 13.38
N HIS A 122 1.08 -7.65 12.44
CA HIS A 122 1.35 -7.25 11.06
C HIS A 122 0.78 -8.20 10.00
N VAL A 123 -0.31 -8.85 10.29
CA VAL A 123 -1.03 -9.73 9.38
C VAL A 123 -2.44 -9.19 9.13
N TYR A 124 -2.98 -9.50 7.94
CA TYR A 124 -4.39 -9.29 7.69
C TYR A 124 -5.20 -10.47 8.22
N THR A 125 -6.39 -10.21 8.78
CA THR A 125 -7.28 -11.23 9.33
C THR A 125 -8.66 -11.14 8.68
N SER A 126 -9.30 -12.30 8.46
CA SER A 126 -10.65 -12.37 7.88
C SER A 126 -11.77 -12.60 8.89
N GLY A 127 -11.48 -12.65 10.18
CA GLY A 127 -12.44 -13.09 11.20
C GLY A 127 -12.65 -14.59 11.29
N GLU A 128 -12.10 -15.38 10.36
CA GLU A 128 -12.14 -16.86 10.34
C GLU A 128 -10.85 -17.50 10.85
N ASN A 129 -10.10 -16.82 11.68
CA ASN A 129 -8.78 -17.22 12.20
C ASN A 129 -7.72 -17.52 11.13
N LYS A 130 -7.93 -17.09 9.88
CA LYS A 130 -6.92 -17.18 8.82
C LYS A 130 -6.09 -15.91 8.80
N LEU A 131 -4.77 -16.11 8.82
CA LEU A 131 -3.80 -15.03 8.75
C LEU A 131 -3.22 -14.93 7.34
N TYR A 132 -3.16 -13.71 6.79
CA TYR A 132 -2.57 -13.43 5.48
C TYR A 132 -1.35 -12.55 5.62
N CYS A 133 -0.35 -12.78 4.76
CA CYS A 133 0.94 -12.14 4.86
C CYS A 133 0.83 -10.61 4.79
N GLY A 134 1.26 -9.95 5.85
CA GLY A 134 1.22 -8.50 5.99
C GLY A 134 2.26 -7.74 5.15
N ALA A 135 3.19 -8.43 4.50
CA ALA A 135 4.14 -7.80 3.59
C ALA A 135 3.51 -7.36 2.26
N TYR A 136 2.34 -7.91 1.91
CA TYR A 136 1.64 -7.55 0.68
C TYR A 136 0.91 -6.21 0.81
N ALA A 137 1.07 -5.35 -0.20
CA ALA A 137 0.17 -4.21 -0.42
C ALA A 137 -1.11 -4.71 -1.08
N ILE A 138 -2.26 -4.33 -0.51
CA ILE A 138 -3.59 -4.70 -1.01
C ILE A 138 -4.09 -3.63 -1.95
N GLU A 139 -4.59 -4.01 -3.13
CA GLU A 139 -5.22 -3.07 -4.06
C GLU A 139 -6.55 -2.56 -3.50
N ILE A 140 -6.68 -1.25 -3.43
CA ILE A 140 -7.90 -0.55 -3.03
C ILE A 140 -8.59 -0.09 -4.31
N PRO A 141 -9.72 -0.72 -4.70
CA PRO A 141 -10.42 -0.36 -5.93
C PRO A 141 -11.11 1.00 -5.80
N ASP A 142 -11.24 1.70 -6.92
CA ASP A 142 -12.06 2.91 -7.05
C ASP A 142 -11.84 3.94 -5.94
N VAL A 143 -10.57 4.29 -5.68
CA VAL A 143 -10.21 5.29 -4.66
C VAL A 143 -10.85 6.63 -4.99
N THR A 144 -11.55 7.21 -4.02
CA THR A 144 -12.23 8.50 -4.12
C THR A 144 -11.67 9.52 -3.12
N SER A 145 -12.07 10.77 -3.26
CA SER A 145 -11.67 11.83 -2.32
C SER A 145 -12.10 11.54 -0.88
N SER A 146 -13.20 10.81 -0.67
CA SER A 146 -13.67 10.41 0.66
C SER A 146 -12.76 9.37 1.35
N ASP A 147 -11.95 8.63 0.58
CA ASP A 147 -11.02 7.62 1.11
C ASP A 147 -9.71 8.25 1.60
N VAL A 148 -9.34 9.44 1.12
CA VAL A 148 -8.00 10.03 1.31
C VAL A 148 -7.63 10.20 2.78
N ALA A 149 -8.54 10.69 3.60
CA ALA A 149 -8.29 10.89 5.03
C ALA A 149 -7.96 9.57 5.73
N GLU A 150 -8.73 8.51 5.47
CA GLU A 150 -8.49 7.19 6.04
C GLU A 150 -7.23 6.54 5.47
N ILE A 151 -6.96 6.67 4.17
CA ILE A 151 -5.71 6.19 3.55
C ILE A 151 -4.50 6.82 4.24
N LYS A 152 -4.51 8.14 4.50
CA LYS A 152 -3.43 8.81 5.22
C LYS A 152 -3.28 8.31 6.66
N ALA A 153 -4.38 8.06 7.35
CA ALA A 153 -4.36 7.49 8.70
C ALA A 153 -3.75 6.07 8.70
N LEU A 154 -4.13 5.23 7.74
CA LEU A 154 -3.55 3.88 7.58
C LEU A 154 -2.06 3.93 7.23
N ILE A 155 -1.65 4.84 6.34
CA ILE A 155 -0.23 5.06 6.00
C ILE A 155 0.55 5.43 7.27
N LYS A 156 0.03 6.35 8.08
CA LYS A 156 0.69 6.81 9.30
C LYS A 156 0.85 5.67 10.31
N GLU A 157 -0.21 4.93 10.58
CA GLU A 157 -0.19 3.81 11.54
C GLU A 157 0.79 2.70 11.11
N GLU A 158 0.75 2.30 9.84
CA GLU A 158 1.68 1.31 9.28
C GLU A 158 3.12 1.84 9.31
N HIS A 159 3.35 3.10 8.99
CA HIS A 159 4.66 3.75 9.06
C HIS A 159 5.24 3.73 10.48
N GLU A 160 4.45 4.11 11.46
CA GLU A 160 4.86 4.09 12.88
C GLU A 160 5.20 2.67 13.35
N TYR A 161 4.43 1.67 12.91
CA TYR A 161 4.74 0.27 13.17
C TYR A 161 6.07 -0.15 12.54
N LEU A 162 6.28 0.17 11.25
CA LEU A 162 7.50 -0.18 10.54
C LEU A 162 8.75 0.47 11.14
N LEU A 163 8.65 1.70 11.63
CA LEU A 163 9.77 2.38 12.31
C LEU A 163 10.14 1.70 13.64
N LYS A 164 9.17 1.23 14.41
CA LYS A 164 9.41 0.55 15.70
C LYS A 164 10.04 -0.83 15.55
N HIS A 165 9.88 -1.47 14.39
CA HIS A 165 10.35 -2.82 14.11
C HIS A 165 11.47 -2.84 13.06
N GLU A 166 12.26 -1.76 13.00
CA GLU A 166 13.53 -1.77 12.28
C GLU A 166 14.53 -2.69 12.97
N VAL A 167 15.00 -3.67 12.21
CA VAL A 167 16.15 -4.50 12.59
C VAL A 167 17.29 -4.22 11.64
#